data_8d953573ccec0d75c96b777b5d60d9ff
#
_entry.id   8d953573ccec0d75c96b777b5d60d9ff
#
_cell.length_a   1.000
_cell.length_b   1.000
_cell.length_c   1.000
_cell.angle_alpha   90.00
_cell.angle_beta   90.00
_cell.angle_gamma   90.00
#
_symmetry.space_group_name_H-M   'P 1'
#
loop_
_entity.id
_entity.type
_entity.pdbx_description
1 polymer ?
#
loop_
_entity_poly.entity_id
_entity_poly.type
_entity_poly.pdbx_seq_one_letter_code
_entity_poly.pdbx_strand_id
1 'polypeptide(L)'
;DGISLLPYFAVQKELEESDNDRLSGELVPIISRDQFDDEAEKFLTRYCPEALDKPMRVPIETIASDMKLQVIEDVPLSDNLTYFGTIIFDNGNVLDKHRKITIRNAKRGTVYLDPRVSYERSVGTKRTTLAHECFHWHRHQPYHVLMKMIGADDNLGKAIQCQIAANSMDSDKWKAVEWMEWQAKDVAPRILMPAKMTRMKANQLLATYGGVDDASITAYENVIDELAELFDVSRQAAKVRLMDLGYSKAEGAYPFVDGQYVRGYSFEAGALGKNQTFTIPYADLFKAYCFDREFKKLIDSGQFVFTDRHLVLNNEKYIARNQAGNATLSEYALTHMDECCVVFSKGYSYQSKYQGVKYYTQFMRNAAPVENQVEYS
;
A
#
# COMPACT_ATOMS: atom_id res chain seq x y z
N ASP A 1 -22.05 -7.58 39.83
CA ASP A 1 -21.47 -6.99 38.59
C ASP A 1 -20.14 -7.69 38.32
N GLY A 2 -20.24 -8.90 37.72
CA GLY A 2 -19.07 -9.69 37.39
C GLY A 2 -18.37 -9.12 36.18
N ILE A 3 -17.12 -8.65 36.34
CA ILE A 3 -16.23 -8.39 35.23
C ILE A 3 -16.07 -9.73 34.52
N SER A 4 -16.54 -9.81 33.26
CA SER A 4 -16.34 -11.02 32.46
C SER A 4 -14.83 -11.20 32.22
N LEU A 5 -14.24 -12.23 32.78
CA LEU A 5 -12.83 -12.61 32.60
C LEU A 5 -12.55 -13.23 31.20
N LEU A 6 -13.60 -13.46 30.39
CA LEU A 6 -13.45 -14.00 29.03
C LEU A 6 -12.46 -13.23 28.15
N PRO A 7 -12.41 -11.87 28.15
CA PRO A 7 -11.39 -11.15 27.40
C PRO A 7 -9.98 -11.39 27.91
N TYR A 8 -9.81 -11.57 29.23
CA TYR A 8 -8.51 -11.82 29.86
C TYR A 8 -7.94 -13.18 29.44
N PHE A 9 -8.75 -14.23 29.45
CA PHE A 9 -8.34 -15.57 29.01
C PHE A 9 -8.04 -15.62 27.51
N ALA A 10 -8.76 -14.86 26.67
CA ALA A 10 -8.45 -14.76 25.25
C ALA A 10 -7.08 -14.09 25.01
N VAL A 11 -6.81 -12.98 25.72
CA VAL A 11 -5.51 -12.28 25.67
C VAL A 11 -4.39 -13.16 26.22
N GLN A 12 -4.62 -13.87 27.33
CA GLN A 12 -3.62 -14.76 27.90
C GLN A 12 -3.28 -15.91 26.92
N LYS A 13 -4.29 -16.48 26.28
CA LYS A 13 -4.09 -17.53 25.25
C LYS A 13 -3.32 -17.01 24.04
N GLU A 14 -3.60 -15.79 23.57
CA GLU A 14 -2.86 -15.15 22.48
C GLU A 14 -1.41 -14.81 22.87
N LEU A 15 -1.16 -14.40 24.12
CA LEU A 15 0.17 -14.17 24.66
C LEU A 15 0.97 -15.46 24.82
N GLU A 16 0.32 -16.56 25.20
CA GLU A 16 0.94 -17.89 25.31
C GLU A 16 1.27 -18.50 23.93
N GLU A 17 0.44 -18.23 22.90
CA GLU A 17 0.69 -18.64 21.51
C GLU A 17 1.79 -17.80 20.83
N SER A 18 2.14 -16.63 21.38
CA SER A 18 3.11 -15.68 20.81
C SER A 18 4.46 -15.64 21.55
N ASP A 19 4.96 -16.76 22.01
CA ASP A 19 6.17 -16.89 22.86
C ASP A 19 7.47 -16.25 22.28
N ASN A 20 7.40 -15.68 21.08
CA ASN A 20 8.48 -14.93 20.42
C ASN A 20 8.12 -13.48 20.02
N ASP A 21 6.91 -13.00 20.29
CA ASP A 21 6.51 -11.67 19.85
C ASP A 21 6.96 -10.61 20.86
N ARG A 22 7.83 -9.71 20.42
CA ARG A 22 8.15 -8.51 21.19
C ARG A 22 6.96 -7.56 21.19
N LEU A 23 6.49 -7.17 22.37
CA LEU A 23 5.46 -6.17 22.56
C LEU A 23 6.08 -4.86 23.01
N SER A 24 5.51 -3.73 22.59
CA SER A 24 5.79 -2.41 23.16
C SER A 24 5.25 -2.32 24.58
N GLY A 25 5.64 -1.25 25.32
CA GLY A 25 5.07 -0.97 26.64
C GLY A 25 3.55 -0.75 26.64
N GLU A 26 2.94 -0.53 25.47
CA GLU A 26 1.50 -0.38 25.26
C GLU A 26 0.85 -1.65 24.68
N LEU A 27 1.55 -2.80 24.74
CA LEU A 27 1.10 -4.11 24.22
C LEU A 27 0.78 -4.12 22.71
N VAL A 28 1.42 -3.26 21.92
CA VAL A 28 1.39 -3.35 20.47
C VAL A 28 2.50 -4.28 20.00
N PRO A 29 2.23 -5.26 19.13
CA PRO A 29 3.27 -6.11 18.55
C PRO A 29 4.34 -5.28 17.84
N ILE A 30 5.63 -5.57 18.09
CA ILE A 30 6.74 -4.97 17.38
C ILE A 30 7.05 -5.85 16.17
N ILE A 31 6.49 -5.49 15.04
CA ILE A 31 6.62 -6.22 13.76
C ILE A 31 7.40 -5.35 12.79
N SER A 32 8.52 -5.84 12.31
CA SER A 32 9.30 -5.17 11.26
C SER A 32 8.72 -5.49 9.87
N ARG A 33 9.06 -4.68 8.88
CA ARG A 33 8.50 -4.81 7.53
C ARG A 33 8.83 -6.14 6.84
N ASP A 34 9.97 -6.72 7.14
CA ASP A 34 10.41 -8.03 6.64
C ASP A 34 9.63 -9.20 7.25
N GLN A 35 8.94 -8.99 8.37
CA GLN A 35 8.09 -9.98 9.04
C GLN A 35 6.63 -9.97 8.59
N PHE A 36 6.21 -9.02 7.75
CA PHE A 36 4.80 -8.90 7.36
C PHE A 36 4.27 -10.11 6.56
N ASP A 37 5.10 -10.76 5.77
CA ASP A 37 4.70 -11.98 5.09
C ASP A 37 4.52 -13.13 6.09
N ASP A 38 5.38 -13.24 7.11
CA ASP A 38 5.27 -14.24 8.17
C ASP A 38 3.99 -14.02 9.00
N GLU A 39 3.64 -12.76 9.31
CA GLU A 39 2.39 -12.44 10.00
C GLU A 39 1.15 -12.81 9.18
N ALA A 40 1.18 -12.57 7.87
CA ALA A 40 0.11 -13.02 6.99
C ALA A 40 0.01 -14.56 6.93
N GLU A 41 1.14 -15.27 6.92
CA GLU A 41 1.18 -16.73 6.95
C GLU A 41 0.65 -17.27 8.29
N LYS A 42 1.00 -16.68 9.43
CA LYS A 42 0.44 -17.02 10.74
C LYS A 42 -1.08 -16.85 10.76
N PHE A 43 -1.58 -15.72 10.24
CA PHE A 43 -3.02 -15.48 10.11
C PHE A 43 -3.70 -16.56 9.27
N LEU A 44 -3.15 -16.87 8.09
CA LEU A 44 -3.73 -17.88 7.19
C LEU A 44 -3.61 -19.29 7.74
N THR A 45 -2.52 -19.63 8.41
CA THR A 45 -2.38 -20.93 9.09
C THR A 45 -3.52 -21.17 10.08
N ARG A 46 -3.99 -20.13 10.74
CA ARG A 46 -5.09 -20.22 11.70
C ARG A 46 -6.48 -20.25 11.07
N TYR A 47 -6.69 -19.45 9.99
CA TYR A 47 -8.04 -19.19 9.49
C TYR A 47 -8.32 -19.73 8.09
N CYS A 48 -7.29 -20.00 7.28
CA CYS A 48 -7.44 -20.51 5.91
C CYS A 48 -6.15 -21.18 5.42
N PRO A 49 -5.70 -22.30 6.03
CA PRO A 49 -4.44 -22.95 5.70
C PRO A 49 -4.33 -23.38 4.25
N GLU A 50 -5.44 -23.70 3.59
CA GLU A 50 -5.46 -24.08 2.19
C GLU A 50 -4.97 -22.97 1.23
N ALA A 51 -5.03 -21.71 1.64
CA ALA A 51 -4.49 -20.59 0.88
C ALA A 51 -2.95 -20.53 0.89
N LEU A 52 -2.29 -21.32 1.73
CA LEU A 52 -0.84 -21.49 1.77
C LEU A 52 -0.36 -22.67 0.88
N ASP A 53 -1.28 -23.53 0.44
CA ASP A 53 -0.97 -24.71 -0.36
C ASP A 53 -1.20 -24.51 -1.85
N LYS A 54 -2.16 -23.69 -2.22
CA LYS A 54 -2.53 -23.41 -3.63
C LYS A 54 -2.92 -21.95 -3.85
N PRO A 55 -2.62 -21.36 -5.01
CA PRO A 55 -3.13 -20.04 -5.37
C PRO A 55 -4.66 -20.05 -5.43
N MET A 56 -5.29 -19.25 -4.62
CA MET A 56 -6.75 -19.15 -4.55
C MET A 56 -7.20 -17.80 -4.00
N ARG A 57 -8.45 -17.44 -4.28
CA ARG A 57 -9.13 -16.35 -3.60
C ARG A 57 -9.29 -16.69 -2.11
N VAL A 58 -8.70 -15.89 -1.23
CA VAL A 58 -8.89 -16.04 0.23
C VAL A 58 -10.32 -15.62 0.60
N PRO A 59 -11.11 -16.49 1.27
CA PRO A 59 -12.52 -16.18 1.61
C PRO A 59 -12.60 -15.29 2.85
N ILE A 60 -12.11 -14.03 2.74
CA ILE A 60 -11.98 -13.13 3.89
C ILE A 60 -13.33 -12.82 4.56
N GLU A 61 -14.41 -12.87 3.81
CA GLU A 61 -15.78 -12.67 4.29
C GLU A 61 -16.19 -13.84 5.23
N THR A 62 -15.82 -15.06 4.86
CA THR A 62 -16.04 -16.25 5.70
C THR A 62 -15.15 -16.20 6.94
N ILE A 63 -13.87 -15.85 6.76
CA ILE A 63 -12.92 -15.70 7.88
C ILE A 63 -13.46 -14.70 8.90
N ALA A 64 -13.95 -13.53 8.46
CA ALA A 64 -14.56 -12.53 9.35
C ALA A 64 -15.74 -13.13 10.15
N SER A 65 -16.58 -13.93 9.49
CA SER A 65 -17.70 -14.62 10.15
C SER A 65 -17.22 -15.66 11.17
N ASP A 66 -16.18 -16.43 10.86
CA ASP A 66 -15.57 -17.43 11.76
C ASP A 66 -14.90 -16.76 12.96
N MET A 67 -14.34 -15.58 12.79
CA MET A 67 -13.83 -14.71 13.86
C MET A 67 -14.97 -14.09 14.71
N LYS A 68 -16.24 -14.38 14.40
CA LYS A 68 -17.43 -13.82 15.05
C LYS A 68 -17.55 -12.30 14.88
N LEU A 69 -17.05 -11.77 13.78
CA LEU A 69 -17.22 -10.38 13.43
C LEU A 69 -18.56 -10.17 12.72
N GLN A 70 -19.25 -9.09 13.09
CA GLN A 70 -20.45 -8.63 12.40
C GLN A 70 -20.04 -7.54 11.40
N VAL A 71 -20.15 -7.79 10.11
CA VAL A 71 -19.85 -6.80 9.07
C VAL A 71 -21.10 -6.01 8.73
N ILE A 72 -21.00 -4.68 8.77
CA ILE A 72 -22.09 -3.71 8.46
C ILE A 72 -21.58 -2.79 7.34
N GLU A 73 -22.36 -2.67 6.27
CA GLU A 73 -22.00 -1.92 5.05
C GLU A 73 -23.03 -0.82 4.70
N ASP A 74 -23.76 -0.31 5.66
CA ASP A 74 -24.84 0.66 5.43
C ASP A 74 -24.56 2.06 6.02
N VAL A 75 -23.38 2.24 6.64
CA VAL A 75 -23.01 3.49 7.32
C VAL A 75 -21.85 4.16 6.62
N PRO A 76 -22.01 5.36 6.04
CA PRO A 76 -20.89 6.17 5.56
C PRO A 76 -19.96 6.55 6.72
N LEU A 77 -18.65 6.35 6.54
CA LEU A 77 -17.65 6.56 7.60
C LEU A 77 -16.94 7.93 7.51
N SER A 78 -17.11 8.65 6.41
CA SER A 78 -16.57 10.00 6.21
C SER A 78 -17.29 10.72 5.07
N ASP A 79 -17.29 12.06 5.06
CA ASP A 79 -17.96 12.82 3.99
C ASP A 79 -17.28 12.61 2.62
N ASN A 80 -15.96 12.46 2.59
CA ASN A 80 -15.12 12.41 1.40
C ASN A 80 -14.43 11.05 1.17
N LEU A 81 -14.97 9.97 1.71
CA LEU A 81 -14.39 8.62 1.62
C LEU A 81 -12.92 8.57 2.07
N THR A 82 -12.56 9.26 3.15
CA THR A 82 -11.22 9.20 3.76
C THR A 82 -11.02 7.92 4.57
N TYR A 83 -12.11 7.34 5.08
CA TYR A 83 -12.12 6.11 5.87
C TYR A 83 -12.92 5.05 5.15
N PHE A 84 -12.30 3.88 5.00
CA PHE A 84 -12.89 2.73 4.31
C PHE A 84 -13.54 1.75 5.25
N GLY A 85 -12.98 1.59 6.45
CA GLY A 85 -13.46 0.66 7.46
C GLY A 85 -13.15 1.10 8.88
N THR A 86 -13.75 0.43 9.83
CA THR A 86 -13.44 0.54 11.26
C THR A 86 -13.89 -0.70 12.01
N ILE A 87 -13.05 -1.20 12.90
CA ILE A 87 -13.36 -2.29 13.83
C ILE A 87 -13.65 -1.75 15.23
N ILE A 88 -14.64 -2.32 15.89
CA ILE A 88 -15.07 -1.92 17.24
C ILE A 88 -14.56 -2.92 18.27
N PHE A 89 -13.73 -2.45 19.18
CA PHE A 89 -13.12 -3.28 20.25
C PHE A 89 -13.89 -3.23 21.57
N ASP A 90 -14.72 -2.21 21.81
CA ASP A 90 -15.57 -2.14 23.00
C ASP A 90 -16.93 -1.51 22.68
N ASN A 91 -17.94 -1.89 23.46
CA ASN A 91 -19.30 -1.39 23.29
C ASN A 91 -19.39 0.10 23.63
N GLY A 92 -20.17 0.84 22.87
CA GLY A 92 -20.49 2.22 23.19
C GLY A 92 -20.65 3.12 21.98
N ASN A 93 -20.60 4.42 22.20
CA ASN A 93 -20.61 5.38 21.11
C ASN A 93 -19.20 5.66 20.64
N VAL A 94 -18.96 5.56 19.35
CA VAL A 94 -17.71 5.95 18.72
C VAL A 94 -17.88 7.35 18.16
N LEU A 95 -17.19 8.31 18.76
CA LEU A 95 -17.23 9.72 18.41
C LEU A 95 -15.90 10.10 17.78
N ASP A 96 -15.91 10.52 16.54
CA ASP A 96 -14.78 11.21 15.97
C ASP A 96 -15.05 12.73 15.92
N LYS A 97 -14.43 13.45 16.85
CA LYS A 97 -14.58 14.91 16.97
C LYS A 97 -14.08 15.67 15.74
N HIS A 98 -13.16 15.09 14.97
CA HIS A 98 -12.59 15.70 13.77
C HIS A 98 -13.43 15.43 12.51
N ARG A 99 -14.30 14.41 12.52
CA ARG A 99 -14.97 13.86 11.34
C ARG A 99 -16.46 14.02 11.32
N LYS A 100 -17.06 14.53 12.38
CA LYS A 100 -18.53 14.69 12.54
C LYS A 100 -19.33 13.38 12.45
N ILE A 101 -18.66 12.22 12.56
CA ILE A 101 -19.31 10.92 12.50
C ILE A 101 -19.48 10.37 13.90
N THR A 102 -20.68 9.93 14.18
CA THR A 102 -21.04 9.28 15.43
C THR A 102 -21.66 7.93 15.11
N ILE A 103 -20.98 6.84 15.43
CA ILE A 103 -21.60 5.52 15.45
C ILE A 103 -22.18 5.33 16.87
N ARG A 104 -23.51 5.31 16.97
CA ARG A 104 -24.19 5.13 18.25
C ARG A 104 -24.38 3.65 18.56
N ASN A 105 -24.23 3.28 19.82
CA ASN A 105 -24.44 1.91 20.31
C ASN A 105 -23.65 0.86 19.53
N ALA A 106 -22.42 1.20 19.11
CA ALA A 106 -21.54 0.26 18.45
C ALA A 106 -21.26 -0.94 19.36
N LYS A 107 -21.27 -2.13 18.80
CA LYS A 107 -21.03 -3.38 19.56
C LYS A 107 -19.62 -3.88 19.28
N ARG A 108 -18.99 -4.43 20.31
CA ARG A 108 -17.69 -5.11 20.18
C ARG A 108 -17.77 -6.22 19.13
N GLY A 109 -16.75 -6.32 18.27
CA GLY A 109 -16.71 -7.27 17.16
C GLY A 109 -17.54 -6.84 15.94
N THR A 110 -17.95 -5.57 15.85
CA THR A 110 -18.57 -5.03 14.63
C THR A 110 -17.51 -4.38 13.76
N VAL A 111 -17.48 -4.75 12.49
CA VAL A 111 -16.74 -4.07 11.42
C VAL A 111 -17.70 -3.26 10.59
N TYR A 112 -17.50 -1.96 10.53
CA TYR A 112 -18.21 -1.09 9.59
C TYR A 112 -17.32 -0.89 8.36
N LEU A 113 -17.90 -1.10 7.17
CA LEU A 113 -17.29 -0.77 5.88
C LEU A 113 -18.11 0.31 5.20
N ASP A 114 -17.45 1.36 4.72
CA ASP A 114 -18.15 2.42 4.00
C ASP A 114 -18.75 1.86 2.70
N PRO A 115 -20.05 1.98 2.48
CA PRO A 115 -20.74 1.38 1.32
C PRO A 115 -20.18 1.87 -0.02
N ARG A 116 -19.62 3.09 -0.06
CA ARG A 116 -19.07 3.69 -1.28
C ARG A 116 -17.77 3.06 -1.76
N VAL A 117 -17.05 2.34 -0.89
CA VAL A 117 -15.77 1.73 -1.26
C VAL A 117 -15.88 0.81 -2.46
N SER A 118 -16.95 0.01 -2.55
CA SER A 118 -17.20 -0.89 -3.67
C SER A 118 -17.46 -0.16 -4.99
N TYR A 119 -18.12 1.00 -4.94
CA TYR A 119 -18.54 1.77 -6.14
C TYR A 119 -17.47 2.76 -6.58
N GLU A 120 -16.87 3.52 -5.64
CA GLU A 120 -15.92 4.58 -5.95
C GLU A 120 -14.48 4.05 -6.09
N ARG A 121 -14.21 2.84 -5.60
CA ARG A 121 -12.89 2.19 -5.66
C ARG A 121 -12.96 0.85 -6.39
N SER A 122 -13.16 -0.24 -5.67
CA SER A 122 -13.38 -1.58 -6.23
C SER A 122 -13.80 -2.58 -5.16
N VAL A 123 -14.35 -3.71 -5.57
CA VAL A 123 -14.61 -4.86 -4.68
C VAL A 123 -13.30 -5.33 -4.02
N GLY A 124 -12.20 -5.39 -4.76
CA GLY A 124 -10.89 -5.75 -4.23
C GLY A 124 -10.41 -4.80 -3.13
N THR A 125 -10.70 -3.49 -3.24
CA THR A 125 -10.41 -2.52 -2.17
C THR A 125 -11.23 -2.82 -0.93
N LYS A 126 -12.54 -3.11 -1.07
CA LYS A 126 -13.40 -3.49 0.05
C LYS A 126 -12.88 -4.74 0.76
N ARG A 127 -12.46 -5.76 0.01
CA ARG A 127 -11.89 -6.98 0.57
C ARG A 127 -10.57 -6.74 1.32
N THR A 128 -9.70 -5.88 0.77
CA THR A 128 -8.47 -5.48 1.44
C THR A 128 -8.77 -4.74 2.75
N THR A 129 -9.80 -3.89 2.76
CA THR A 129 -10.27 -3.21 3.98
C THR A 129 -10.77 -4.22 5.00
N LEU A 130 -11.58 -5.21 4.59
CA LEU A 130 -12.04 -6.25 5.52
C LEU A 130 -10.88 -7.08 6.08
N ALA A 131 -9.88 -7.43 5.26
CA ALA A 131 -8.68 -8.13 5.73
C ALA A 131 -7.88 -7.29 6.74
N HIS A 132 -7.80 -5.97 6.53
CA HIS A 132 -7.20 -5.01 7.45
C HIS A 132 -7.90 -5.03 8.83
N GLU A 133 -9.24 -4.95 8.85
CA GLU A 133 -10.01 -5.00 10.09
C GLU A 133 -9.92 -6.37 10.78
N CYS A 134 -9.90 -7.47 10.02
CA CYS A 134 -9.67 -8.81 10.55
C CYS A 134 -8.28 -8.94 11.19
N PHE A 135 -7.25 -8.34 10.60
CA PHE A 135 -5.91 -8.34 11.17
C PHE A 135 -5.85 -7.54 12.47
N HIS A 136 -6.49 -6.37 12.53
CA HIS A 136 -6.64 -5.63 13.78
C HIS A 136 -7.29 -6.48 14.87
N TRP A 137 -8.38 -7.17 14.55
CA TRP A 137 -9.03 -8.06 15.51
C TRP A 137 -8.14 -9.23 15.94
N HIS A 138 -7.32 -9.75 15.04
CA HIS A 138 -6.40 -10.85 15.34
C HIS A 138 -5.24 -10.42 16.22
N ARG A 139 -4.62 -9.24 15.98
CA ARG A 139 -3.32 -8.89 16.58
C ARG A 139 -3.34 -7.75 17.59
N HIS A 140 -4.34 -6.87 17.55
CA HIS A 140 -4.30 -5.64 18.34
C HIS A 140 -5.27 -5.59 19.53
N GLN A 141 -5.97 -6.68 19.82
CA GLN A 141 -6.85 -6.77 21.00
C GLN A 141 -6.13 -6.47 22.33
N PRO A 142 -4.89 -6.94 22.58
CA PRO A 142 -4.19 -6.67 23.85
C PRO A 142 -4.05 -5.19 24.17
N TYR A 143 -3.73 -4.37 23.16
CA TYR A 143 -3.68 -2.90 23.30
C TYR A 143 -5.00 -2.33 23.82
N HIS A 144 -6.12 -2.72 23.20
CA HIS A 144 -7.45 -2.20 23.57
C HIS A 144 -7.89 -2.64 24.96
N VAL A 145 -7.53 -3.87 25.36
CA VAL A 145 -7.77 -4.34 26.72
C VAL A 145 -6.98 -3.52 27.73
N LEU A 146 -5.71 -3.23 27.46
CA LEU A 146 -4.88 -2.39 28.32
C LEU A 146 -5.47 -0.97 28.44
N MET A 147 -5.81 -0.33 27.33
CA MET A 147 -6.38 1.03 27.31
C MET A 147 -7.66 1.10 28.14
N LYS A 148 -8.50 0.07 28.07
CA LYS A 148 -9.70 -0.04 28.92
C LYS A 148 -9.36 -0.18 30.40
N MET A 149 -8.37 -0.99 30.75
CA MET A 149 -7.96 -1.24 32.14
C MET A 149 -7.41 0.00 32.83
N ILE A 150 -6.66 0.83 32.10
CA ILE A 150 -6.07 2.07 32.64
C ILE A 150 -7.01 3.26 32.55
N GLY A 151 -8.24 3.08 32.08
CA GLY A 151 -9.20 4.18 31.93
C GLY A 151 -8.77 5.27 30.96
N ALA A 152 -7.97 4.89 29.95
CA ALA A 152 -7.57 5.82 28.90
C ALA A 152 -8.81 6.36 28.15
N ASP A 153 -8.69 7.59 27.62
CA ASP A 153 -9.81 8.34 26.99
C ASP A 153 -10.69 7.42 26.15
N ASP A 154 -11.99 7.41 26.48
CA ASP A 154 -13.05 6.56 25.93
C ASP A 154 -13.07 6.39 24.41
N ASN A 155 -12.44 7.31 23.66
CA ASN A 155 -12.43 7.31 22.21
C ASN A 155 -11.23 6.58 21.59
N LEU A 156 -10.09 6.49 22.28
CA LEU A 156 -8.87 5.81 21.75
C LEU A 156 -8.94 4.28 21.90
N GLY A 157 -9.67 3.78 22.92
CA GLY A 157 -9.77 2.36 23.21
C GLY A 157 -10.94 1.64 22.50
N LYS A 158 -11.85 2.37 21.82
CA LYS A 158 -13.09 1.76 21.31
C LYS A 158 -13.05 1.33 19.87
N ALA A 159 -12.27 2.00 19.02
CA ALA A 159 -12.20 1.68 17.60
C ALA A 159 -10.87 2.06 16.96
N ILE A 160 -10.42 1.27 16.01
CA ILE A 160 -9.37 1.63 15.05
C ILE A 160 -10.04 1.88 13.71
N GLN A 161 -9.53 2.83 12.95
CA GLN A 161 -10.14 3.25 11.68
C GLN A 161 -9.11 3.22 10.57
N CYS A 162 -9.39 2.44 9.55
CA CYS A 162 -8.58 2.33 8.35
C CYS A 162 -8.58 3.66 7.57
N GLN A 163 -7.43 4.32 7.51
CA GLN A 163 -7.22 5.55 6.76
C GLN A 163 -6.46 5.29 5.46
N ILE A 164 -6.80 6.05 4.43
CA ILE A 164 -6.08 6.03 3.14
C ILE A 164 -4.68 6.64 3.26
N ALA A 165 -4.45 7.53 4.23
CA ALA A 165 -3.21 8.28 4.36
C ALA A 165 -2.00 7.38 4.63
N ALA A 166 -0.92 7.62 3.88
CA ALA A 166 0.36 6.95 4.10
C ALA A 166 1.00 7.42 5.41
N ASN A 167 1.59 6.49 6.16
CA ASN A 167 2.34 6.80 7.37
C ASN A 167 3.71 7.42 7.01
N SER A 168 4.23 8.27 7.87
CA SER A 168 5.53 8.94 7.68
C SER A 168 6.71 7.97 7.81
N MET A 169 7.89 8.36 7.30
CA MET A 169 9.13 7.58 7.45
C MET A 169 9.78 7.72 8.85
N ASP A 170 9.40 8.73 9.63
CA ASP A 170 9.95 8.98 10.98
C ASP A 170 9.14 8.20 12.03
N SER A 171 9.43 6.91 12.14
CA SER A 171 8.72 5.97 13.01
C SER A 171 8.94 6.21 14.50
N ASP A 172 10.01 6.91 14.89
CA ASP A 172 10.36 7.11 16.31
C ASP A 172 9.35 8.00 17.07
N LYS A 173 8.48 8.68 16.32
CA LYS A 173 7.44 9.56 16.86
C LYS A 173 6.03 9.01 16.74
N TRP A 174 5.90 7.79 16.26
CA TRP A 174 4.57 7.18 16.07
C TRP A 174 3.95 6.79 17.39
N LYS A 175 2.64 7.02 17.49
CA LYS A 175 1.82 6.51 18.58
C LYS A 175 1.42 5.06 18.28
N ALA A 176 1.01 4.34 19.32
CA ALA A 176 0.55 2.95 19.22
C ALA A 176 -0.46 2.73 18.08
N VAL A 177 -1.43 3.61 17.92
CA VAL A 177 -2.45 3.51 16.85
C VAL A 177 -1.83 3.65 15.46
N GLU A 178 -0.85 4.52 15.27
CA GLU A 178 -0.17 4.72 13.97
C GLU A 178 0.64 3.47 13.59
N TRP A 179 1.27 2.81 14.57
CA TRP A 179 1.95 1.53 14.39
C TRP A 179 0.98 0.42 13.99
N MET A 180 -0.14 0.29 14.69
CA MET A 180 -1.15 -0.72 14.39
C MET A 180 -1.75 -0.53 13.00
N GLU A 181 -2.06 0.72 12.61
CA GLU A 181 -2.54 1.06 11.27
C GLU A 181 -1.54 0.69 10.18
N TRP A 182 -0.25 1.00 10.38
CA TRP A 182 0.80 0.67 9.44
C TRP A 182 0.94 -0.85 9.27
N GLN A 183 0.94 -1.60 10.38
CA GLN A 183 1.00 -3.05 10.35
C GLN A 183 -0.18 -3.65 9.57
N ALA A 184 -1.41 -3.28 9.93
CA ALA A 184 -2.60 -3.81 9.28
C ALA A 184 -2.69 -3.45 7.79
N LYS A 185 -2.30 -2.23 7.43
CA LYS A 185 -2.25 -1.76 6.03
C LYS A 185 -1.29 -2.58 5.17
N ASP A 186 -0.12 -2.91 5.71
CA ASP A 186 0.88 -3.66 4.96
C ASP A 186 0.62 -5.19 4.99
N VAL A 187 0.02 -5.74 6.06
CA VAL A 187 -0.27 -7.19 6.17
C VAL A 187 -1.54 -7.58 5.40
N ALA A 188 -2.58 -6.74 5.37
CA ALA A 188 -3.85 -7.08 4.72
C ALA A 188 -3.72 -7.55 3.24
N PRO A 189 -2.99 -6.85 2.35
CA PRO A 189 -2.78 -7.35 0.99
C PRO A 189 -1.96 -8.64 0.94
N ARG A 190 -1.10 -8.91 1.93
CA ARG A 190 -0.31 -10.15 2.04
C ARG A 190 -1.17 -11.34 2.47
N ILE A 191 -2.19 -11.11 3.29
CA ILE A 191 -3.22 -12.12 3.61
C ILE A 191 -3.95 -12.53 2.33
N LEU A 192 -4.40 -11.56 1.51
CA LEU A 192 -5.14 -11.86 0.28
C LEU A 192 -4.26 -12.44 -0.83
N MET A 193 -2.96 -12.13 -0.82
CA MET A 193 -1.97 -12.58 -1.82
C MET A 193 -0.72 -13.14 -1.12
N PRO A 194 -0.77 -14.37 -0.56
CA PRO A 194 0.36 -14.97 0.14
C PRO A 194 1.60 -15.06 -0.75
N ALA A 195 2.77 -14.75 -0.21
CA ALA A 195 4.02 -14.59 -0.97
C ALA A 195 4.33 -15.79 -1.88
N LYS A 196 4.36 -16.99 -1.30
CA LYS A 196 4.65 -18.24 -2.02
C LYS A 196 3.65 -18.50 -3.14
N MET A 197 2.36 -18.32 -2.88
CA MET A 197 1.30 -18.59 -3.86
C MET A 197 1.27 -17.55 -4.97
N THR A 198 1.50 -16.29 -4.63
CA THR A 198 1.60 -15.20 -5.62
C THR A 198 2.81 -15.41 -6.53
N ARG A 199 3.99 -15.75 -5.98
CA ARG A 199 5.19 -16.10 -6.79
C ARG A 199 4.94 -17.30 -7.69
N MET A 200 4.33 -18.36 -7.15
CA MET A 200 4.04 -19.56 -7.93
C MET A 200 3.16 -19.24 -9.15
N LYS A 201 2.08 -18.49 -8.94
CA LYS A 201 1.17 -18.12 -10.04
C LYS A 201 1.82 -17.13 -11.00
N ALA A 202 2.51 -16.12 -10.50
CA ALA A 202 3.22 -15.13 -11.33
C ALA A 202 4.27 -15.81 -12.23
N ASN A 203 5.10 -16.69 -11.68
CA ASN A 203 6.12 -17.42 -12.44
C ASN A 203 5.49 -18.35 -13.48
N GLN A 204 4.40 -19.02 -13.13
CA GLN A 204 3.64 -19.85 -14.10
C GLN A 204 3.15 -19.01 -15.28
N LEU A 205 2.59 -17.83 -15.02
CA LEU A 205 2.10 -16.94 -16.06
C LEU A 205 3.24 -16.37 -16.89
N LEU A 206 4.30 -15.84 -16.23
CA LEU A 206 5.45 -15.25 -16.92
C LEU A 206 6.21 -16.28 -17.78
N ALA A 207 6.24 -17.54 -17.38
CA ALA A 207 6.85 -18.61 -18.20
C ALA A 207 6.21 -18.72 -19.59
N THR A 208 4.94 -18.39 -19.75
CA THR A 208 4.27 -18.37 -21.06
C THR A 208 4.72 -17.21 -21.97
N TYR A 209 5.44 -16.24 -21.41
CA TYR A 209 5.98 -15.06 -22.08
C TYR A 209 7.52 -15.02 -22.11
N GLY A 210 8.18 -16.15 -21.94
CA GLY A 210 9.65 -16.26 -21.98
C GLY A 210 10.34 -16.16 -20.62
N GLY A 211 9.59 -15.93 -19.55
CA GLY A 211 10.12 -15.83 -18.17
C GLY A 211 10.16 -14.40 -17.63
N VAL A 212 10.63 -14.27 -16.39
CA VAL A 212 10.60 -12.98 -15.63
C VAL A 212 11.40 -11.88 -16.32
N ASP A 213 12.58 -12.23 -16.83
CA ASP A 213 13.53 -11.26 -17.40
C ASP A 213 13.20 -10.89 -18.85
N ASP A 214 12.64 -11.81 -19.62
CA ASP A 214 12.36 -11.61 -21.05
C ASP A 214 10.92 -11.12 -21.31
N ALA A 215 10.03 -11.22 -20.32
CA ALA A 215 8.64 -10.80 -20.46
C ALA A 215 8.53 -9.30 -20.76
N SER A 216 7.72 -8.98 -21.77
CA SER A 216 7.40 -7.60 -22.17
C SER A 216 6.54 -6.91 -21.11
N ILE A 217 6.41 -5.58 -21.22
CA ILE A 217 5.52 -4.83 -20.34
C ILE A 217 4.06 -5.28 -20.47
N THR A 218 3.60 -5.58 -21.66
CA THR A 218 2.25 -6.13 -21.91
C THR A 218 2.05 -7.49 -21.24
N ALA A 219 3.09 -8.32 -21.19
CA ALA A 219 3.03 -9.58 -20.45
C ALA A 219 2.86 -9.33 -18.93
N TYR A 220 3.58 -8.36 -18.38
CA TYR A 220 3.40 -7.95 -16.98
C TYR A 220 2.01 -7.37 -16.70
N GLU A 221 1.44 -6.60 -17.62
CA GLU A 221 0.06 -6.10 -17.51
C GLU A 221 -0.94 -7.26 -17.48
N ASN A 222 -0.81 -8.24 -18.37
CA ASN A 222 -1.64 -9.44 -18.37
C ASN A 222 -1.49 -10.26 -17.07
N VAL A 223 -0.26 -10.41 -16.57
CA VAL A 223 -0.01 -11.12 -15.30
C VAL A 223 -0.65 -10.38 -14.13
N ILE A 224 -0.60 -9.04 -14.09
CA ILE A 224 -1.26 -8.24 -13.07
C ILE A 224 -2.78 -8.43 -13.11
N ASP A 225 -3.37 -8.46 -14.32
CA ASP A 225 -4.81 -8.69 -14.52
C ASP A 225 -5.22 -10.08 -14.04
N GLU A 226 -4.50 -11.12 -14.42
CA GLU A 226 -4.75 -12.50 -14.01
C GLU A 226 -4.62 -12.69 -12.49
N LEU A 227 -3.62 -12.07 -11.86
CA LEU A 227 -3.47 -12.11 -10.41
C LEU A 227 -4.58 -11.35 -9.69
N ALA A 228 -4.98 -10.19 -10.22
CA ALA A 228 -6.06 -9.39 -9.66
C ALA A 228 -7.39 -10.17 -9.70
N GLU A 229 -7.67 -10.86 -10.80
CA GLU A 229 -8.84 -11.71 -10.96
C GLU A 229 -8.79 -12.93 -10.03
N LEU A 230 -7.68 -13.69 -10.04
CA LEU A 230 -7.53 -14.89 -9.22
C LEU A 230 -7.69 -14.62 -7.72
N PHE A 231 -7.03 -13.58 -7.20
CA PHE A 231 -7.07 -13.26 -5.78
C PHE A 231 -8.22 -12.33 -5.41
N ASP A 232 -9.00 -11.86 -6.39
CA ASP A 232 -10.10 -10.91 -6.22
C ASP A 232 -9.65 -9.66 -5.46
N VAL A 233 -8.58 -9.03 -5.99
CA VAL A 233 -7.99 -7.78 -5.49
C VAL A 233 -7.96 -6.72 -6.57
N SER A 234 -7.62 -5.47 -6.21
CA SER A 234 -7.44 -4.45 -7.23
C SER A 234 -6.16 -4.69 -8.05
N ARG A 235 -6.19 -4.30 -9.34
CA ARG A 235 -5.01 -4.30 -10.22
C ARG A 235 -3.81 -3.60 -9.57
N GLN A 236 -4.04 -2.47 -8.89
CA GLN A 236 -3.02 -1.75 -8.18
C GLN A 236 -2.43 -2.56 -7.00
N ALA A 237 -3.25 -3.29 -6.26
CA ALA A 237 -2.76 -4.16 -5.19
C ALA A 237 -1.91 -5.32 -5.75
N ALA A 238 -2.33 -5.94 -6.85
CA ALA A 238 -1.56 -6.99 -7.51
C ALA A 238 -0.21 -6.46 -8.04
N LYS A 239 -0.19 -5.28 -8.68
CA LYS A 239 1.04 -4.61 -9.11
C LYS A 239 2.00 -4.36 -7.95
N VAL A 240 1.53 -3.72 -6.88
CA VAL A 240 2.35 -3.40 -5.70
C VAL A 240 2.89 -4.70 -5.08
N ARG A 241 2.05 -5.74 -5.02
CA ARG A 241 2.48 -7.02 -4.47
C ARG A 241 3.58 -7.68 -5.29
N LEU A 242 3.50 -7.64 -6.62
CA LEU A 242 4.58 -8.13 -7.49
C LEU A 242 5.88 -7.36 -7.24
N MET A 243 5.82 -6.05 -7.14
CA MET A 243 6.99 -5.22 -6.84
C MET A 243 7.60 -5.56 -5.47
N ASP A 244 6.78 -5.72 -4.43
CA ASP A 244 7.22 -6.16 -3.10
C ASP A 244 7.91 -7.54 -3.15
N LEU A 245 7.46 -8.40 -4.04
CA LEU A 245 8.02 -9.74 -4.27
C LEU A 245 9.26 -9.73 -5.18
N GLY A 246 9.72 -8.58 -5.65
CA GLY A 246 10.95 -8.43 -6.43
C GLY A 246 10.78 -8.46 -7.94
N TYR A 247 9.55 -8.45 -8.46
CA TYR A 247 9.29 -8.33 -9.90
C TYR A 247 9.35 -6.84 -10.30
N SER A 248 10.56 -6.29 -10.39
CA SER A 248 10.79 -4.84 -10.59
C SER A 248 10.17 -4.30 -11.87
N LYS A 249 10.13 -5.09 -12.95
CA LYS A 249 9.52 -4.70 -14.23
C LYS A 249 8.02 -4.36 -14.10
N ALA A 250 7.33 -4.85 -13.07
CA ALA A 250 5.95 -4.46 -12.78
C ALA A 250 5.77 -2.95 -12.53
N GLU A 251 6.85 -2.20 -12.19
CA GLU A 251 6.78 -0.74 -12.04
C GLU A 251 6.28 -0.06 -13.33
N GLY A 252 6.76 -0.50 -14.48
CA GLY A 252 6.36 0.05 -15.76
C GLY A 252 4.96 -0.37 -16.25
N ALA A 253 4.33 -1.36 -15.62
CA ALA A 253 2.98 -1.80 -15.97
C ALA A 253 1.93 -0.87 -15.34
N TYR A 254 0.90 -0.48 -16.11
CA TYR A 254 -0.18 0.37 -15.62
C TYR A 254 0.27 1.57 -14.77
N PRO A 255 1.21 2.41 -15.23
CA PRO A 255 1.61 3.58 -14.45
C PRO A 255 0.44 4.56 -14.35
N PHE A 256 0.08 4.95 -13.11
CA PHE A 256 -1.02 5.86 -12.84
C PHE A 256 -0.48 7.12 -12.18
N VAL A 257 -0.57 8.24 -12.89
CA VAL A 257 0.03 9.52 -12.48
C VAL A 257 -0.94 10.66 -12.81
N ASP A 258 -1.11 11.60 -11.89
CA ASP A 258 -2.03 12.76 -12.03
C ASP A 258 -3.46 12.34 -12.39
N GLY A 259 -3.97 11.26 -11.80
CA GLY A 259 -5.34 10.81 -12.00
C GLY A 259 -5.62 10.08 -13.32
N GLN A 260 -4.58 9.70 -14.07
CA GLN A 260 -4.73 8.97 -15.34
C GLN A 260 -3.66 7.88 -15.52
N TYR A 261 -3.99 6.87 -16.31
CA TYR A 261 -3.01 5.92 -16.80
C TYR A 261 -2.17 6.55 -17.92
N VAL A 262 -0.86 6.34 -17.84
CA VAL A 262 0.08 6.66 -18.93
C VAL A 262 0.55 5.37 -19.59
N ARG A 263 1.27 5.50 -20.71
CA ARG A 263 1.77 4.33 -21.44
C ARG A 263 2.70 3.50 -20.55
N GLY A 264 2.51 2.17 -20.61
CA GLY A 264 3.43 1.23 -20.00
C GLY A 264 4.84 1.31 -20.61
N TYR A 265 5.86 1.02 -19.82
CA TYR A 265 7.25 1.12 -20.24
C TYR A 265 8.11 -0.01 -19.66
N SER A 266 9.22 -0.28 -20.32
CA SER A 266 10.20 -1.29 -19.91
C SER A 266 11.57 -0.65 -19.65
N PHE A 267 12.38 -1.34 -18.88
CA PHE A 267 13.75 -0.95 -18.51
C PHE A 267 14.56 -2.20 -18.14
N GLU A 268 15.89 -2.08 -18.11
CA GLU A 268 16.75 -3.18 -17.70
C GLU A 268 16.59 -3.56 -16.23
N ALA A 269 16.80 -4.83 -15.92
CA ALA A 269 16.77 -5.33 -14.55
C ALA A 269 17.81 -4.59 -13.68
N GLY A 270 17.39 -4.09 -12.53
CA GLY A 270 18.27 -3.34 -11.63
C GLY A 270 18.35 -1.82 -11.89
N ALA A 271 17.76 -1.32 -12.97
CA ALA A 271 17.73 0.12 -13.26
C ALA A 271 16.93 0.95 -12.25
N LEU A 272 15.96 0.32 -11.58
CA LEU A 272 15.21 0.93 -10.48
C LEU A 272 15.45 0.16 -9.17
N GLY A 273 15.81 0.92 -8.14
CA GLY A 273 15.82 0.44 -6.76
C GLY A 273 14.43 0.46 -6.12
N LYS A 274 14.37 0.02 -4.88
CA LYS A 274 13.14 0.07 -4.08
C LYS A 274 12.67 1.51 -3.91
N ASN A 275 11.38 1.75 -4.14
CA ASN A 275 10.76 3.08 -4.09
C ASN A 275 11.26 4.07 -5.17
N GLN A 276 11.87 3.59 -6.24
CA GLN A 276 12.22 4.41 -7.38
C GLN A 276 11.23 4.26 -8.53
N THR A 277 11.16 5.25 -9.40
CA THR A 277 10.27 5.31 -10.56
C THR A 277 10.83 6.25 -11.62
N PHE A 278 10.43 6.10 -12.87
CA PHE A 278 10.71 7.08 -13.94
C PHE A 278 9.61 8.15 -14.07
N THR A 279 8.47 7.96 -13.38
CA THR A 279 7.35 8.91 -13.48
C THR A 279 7.39 9.98 -12.39
N ILE A 280 6.97 11.20 -12.72
CA ILE A 280 6.81 12.28 -11.76
C ILE A 280 5.50 13.04 -12.01
N PRO A 281 4.67 13.28 -10.97
CA PRO A 281 3.49 14.13 -11.06
C PRO A 281 3.86 15.60 -11.37
N TYR A 282 2.98 16.32 -12.05
CA TYR A 282 3.18 17.75 -12.34
C TYR A 282 3.45 18.59 -11.10
N ALA A 283 2.72 18.32 -10.01
CA ALA A 283 2.88 19.08 -8.79
C ALA A 283 4.28 18.91 -8.18
N ASP A 284 4.85 17.70 -8.24
CA ASP A 284 6.18 17.43 -7.70
C ASP A 284 7.27 17.93 -8.65
N LEU A 285 7.10 17.80 -9.96
CA LEU A 285 7.97 18.43 -10.95
C LEU A 285 8.07 19.95 -10.73
N PHE A 286 6.92 20.61 -10.55
CA PHE A 286 6.88 22.06 -10.33
C PHE A 286 7.55 22.47 -9.01
N LYS A 287 7.30 21.73 -7.93
CA LYS A 287 7.97 21.95 -6.64
C LYS A 287 9.48 21.82 -6.76
N ALA A 288 9.94 20.74 -7.40
CA ALA A 288 11.35 20.52 -7.63
C ALA A 288 11.98 21.68 -8.42
N TYR A 289 11.34 22.10 -9.50
CA TYR A 289 11.80 23.24 -10.30
C TYR A 289 11.89 24.54 -9.48
N CYS A 290 10.93 24.78 -8.56
CA CYS A 290 10.90 26.00 -7.76
C CYS A 290 11.89 25.98 -6.59
N PHE A 291 12.16 24.84 -5.99
CA PHE A 291 12.87 24.76 -4.71
C PHE A 291 14.23 24.07 -4.78
N ASP A 292 14.53 23.34 -5.88
CA ASP A 292 15.82 22.70 -6.10
C ASP A 292 16.60 23.42 -7.21
N ARG A 293 17.70 24.07 -6.83
CA ARG A 293 18.52 24.86 -7.76
C ARG A 293 19.19 24.00 -8.83
N GLU A 294 19.64 22.82 -8.49
CA GLU A 294 20.34 21.93 -9.44
C GLU A 294 19.34 21.30 -10.40
N PHE A 295 18.17 20.92 -9.91
CA PHE A 295 17.09 20.46 -10.77
C PHE A 295 16.61 21.57 -11.73
N LYS A 296 16.48 22.80 -11.22
CA LYS A 296 16.16 23.97 -12.07
C LYS A 296 17.19 24.14 -13.18
N LYS A 297 18.49 24.09 -12.87
CA LYS A 297 19.55 24.18 -13.90
C LYS A 297 19.45 23.05 -14.92
N LEU A 298 19.12 21.82 -14.47
CA LEU A 298 18.93 20.68 -15.35
C LEU A 298 17.79 20.91 -16.35
N ILE A 299 16.66 21.42 -15.88
CA ILE A 299 15.51 21.76 -16.75
C ILE A 299 15.86 22.92 -17.69
N ASP A 300 16.43 24.02 -17.16
CA ASP A 300 16.76 25.24 -17.92
C ASP A 300 17.87 24.98 -18.97
N SER A 301 18.66 23.93 -18.82
CA SER A 301 19.69 23.55 -19.82
C SER A 301 19.10 23.08 -21.15
N GLY A 302 17.83 22.68 -21.18
CA GLY A 302 17.18 22.07 -22.33
C GLY A 302 17.67 20.65 -22.67
N GLN A 303 18.54 20.08 -21.85
CA GLN A 303 19.06 18.72 -22.05
C GLN A 303 17.95 17.65 -21.87
N PHE A 304 16.94 17.95 -21.06
CA PHE A 304 15.79 17.10 -20.83
C PHE A 304 14.50 17.80 -21.22
N VAL A 305 13.53 17.03 -21.64
CA VAL A 305 12.15 17.50 -21.90
C VAL A 305 11.19 16.68 -21.03
N PHE A 306 10.20 17.36 -20.50
CA PHE A 306 9.12 16.69 -19.76
C PHE A 306 8.00 16.32 -20.73
N THR A 307 7.75 15.03 -20.84
CA THR A 307 6.66 14.47 -21.65
C THR A 307 6.14 13.17 -21.03
N ASP A 308 4.86 12.85 -21.24
CA ASP A 308 4.21 11.63 -20.78
C ASP A 308 4.46 11.31 -19.29
N ARG A 309 4.61 12.34 -18.44
CA ARG A 309 4.96 12.24 -17.01
C ARG A 309 6.39 11.75 -16.72
N HIS A 310 7.29 11.87 -17.70
CA HIS A 310 8.69 11.51 -17.58
C HIS A 310 9.57 12.71 -17.92
N LEU A 311 10.75 12.78 -17.31
CA LEU A 311 11.80 13.71 -17.70
C LEU A 311 12.83 12.93 -18.50
N VAL A 312 12.87 13.17 -19.79
CA VAL A 312 13.60 12.35 -20.77
C VAL A 312 14.62 13.19 -21.52
N LEU A 313 15.75 12.59 -21.90
CA LEU A 313 16.78 13.24 -22.73
C LEU A 313 16.17 13.80 -24.02
N ASN A 314 16.43 15.09 -24.28
CA ASN A 314 15.94 15.79 -25.46
C ASN A 314 16.74 15.40 -26.72
N ASN A 315 16.46 14.22 -27.24
CA ASN A 315 17.13 13.63 -28.39
C ASN A 315 16.10 12.92 -29.27
N GLU A 316 16.26 12.99 -30.59
CA GLU A 316 15.35 12.37 -31.58
C GLU A 316 15.25 10.85 -31.44
N LYS A 317 16.24 10.20 -30.85
CA LYS A 317 16.17 8.75 -30.52
C LYS A 317 15.05 8.45 -29.50
N TYR A 318 14.85 9.37 -28.55
CA TYR A 318 13.95 9.13 -27.39
C TYR A 318 12.64 9.90 -27.48
N ILE A 319 12.61 11.00 -28.28
CA ILE A 319 11.46 11.86 -28.43
C ILE A 319 10.86 11.67 -29.81
N ALA A 320 9.58 11.32 -29.84
CA ALA A 320 8.74 11.41 -31.03
C ALA A 320 7.85 12.66 -30.95
N ARG A 321 7.22 13.02 -32.04
CA ARG A 321 6.19 14.07 -32.08
C ARG A 321 4.87 13.45 -32.48
N ASN A 322 3.82 13.77 -31.74
CA ASN A 322 2.48 13.36 -32.09
C ASN A 322 1.93 14.20 -33.27
N GLN A 323 0.75 13.89 -33.75
CA GLN A 323 0.11 14.60 -34.88
C GLN A 323 -0.09 16.11 -34.63
N ALA A 324 -0.18 16.52 -33.36
CA ALA A 324 -0.28 17.94 -32.97
C ALA A 324 1.09 18.62 -32.81
N GLY A 325 2.20 17.93 -33.09
CA GLY A 325 3.55 18.43 -32.94
C GLY A 325 4.11 18.40 -31.51
N ASN A 326 3.35 17.93 -30.54
CA ASN A 326 3.79 17.81 -29.14
C ASN A 326 4.79 16.66 -28.99
N ALA A 327 5.79 16.87 -28.13
CA ALA A 327 6.74 15.82 -27.76
C ALA A 327 6.02 14.66 -27.05
N THR A 328 6.40 13.44 -27.39
CA THR A 328 5.97 12.19 -26.75
C THR A 328 7.16 11.25 -26.67
N LEU A 329 7.11 10.22 -25.82
CA LEU A 329 8.13 9.18 -25.82
C LEU A 329 8.12 8.39 -27.14
N SER A 330 9.32 8.15 -27.70
CA SER A 330 9.47 7.23 -28.83
C SER A 330 9.22 5.79 -28.40
N GLU A 331 8.91 4.89 -29.34
CA GLU A 331 8.79 3.44 -29.06
C GLU A 331 10.11 2.86 -28.50
N TYR A 332 11.25 3.40 -28.95
CA TYR A 332 12.55 3.01 -28.41
C TYR A 332 12.67 3.43 -26.93
N ALA A 333 12.33 4.68 -26.60
CA ALA A 333 12.38 5.15 -25.20
C ALA A 333 11.49 4.30 -24.28
N LEU A 334 10.28 3.96 -24.72
CA LEU A 334 9.37 3.14 -23.92
C LEU A 334 9.88 1.74 -23.59
N THR A 335 10.85 1.25 -24.34
CA THR A 335 11.49 -0.05 -24.08
C THR A 335 12.86 0.06 -23.41
N HIS A 336 13.41 1.30 -23.29
CA HIS A 336 14.74 1.59 -22.76
C HIS A 336 14.73 2.84 -21.85
N MET A 337 13.81 2.86 -20.88
CA MET A 337 13.63 4.04 -20.01
C MET A 337 14.88 4.36 -19.19
N ASP A 338 15.64 3.36 -18.83
CA ASP A 338 16.91 3.44 -18.10
C ASP A 338 18.02 4.15 -18.89
N GLU A 339 17.97 4.13 -20.22
CA GLU A 339 18.94 4.89 -21.05
C GLU A 339 18.66 6.38 -21.09
N CYS A 340 17.41 6.82 -20.89
CA CYS A 340 17.01 8.17 -21.29
C CYS A 340 16.25 8.95 -20.23
N CYS A 341 15.70 8.31 -19.20
CA CYS A 341 14.84 8.99 -18.24
C CYS A 341 15.53 9.21 -16.89
N VAL A 342 15.15 10.31 -16.27
CA VAL A 342 15.55 10.61 -14.90
C VAL A 342 14.83 9.66 -13.94
N VAL A 343 15.57 9.08 -13.01
CA VAL A 343 15.03 8.26 -11.93
C VAL A 343 14.62 9.15 -10.77
N PHE A 344 13.42 8.94 -10.25
CA PHE A 344 12.89 9.62 -9.10
C PHE A 344 12.72 8.66 -7.94
N SER A 345 13.14 9.04 -6.74
CA SER A 345 12.87 8.29 -5.51
C SER A 345 11.59 8.78 -4.87
N LYS A 346 10.70 7.85 -4.52
CA LYS A 346 9.48 8.14 -3.76
C LYS A 346 9.83 8.15 -2.27
N GLY A 347 9.99 9.32 -1.70
CA GLY A 347 10.11 9.50 -0.26
C GLY A 347 8.78 9.93 0.36
N TYR A 348 8.55 9.55 1.61
CA TYR A 348 7.41 10.00 2.39
C TYR A 348 7.92 10.80 3.57
N SER A 349 7.47 12.03 3.76
CA SER A 349 7.72 12.77 4.99
C SER A 349 6.42 13.19 5.63
N TYR A 350 6.40 13.10 6.94
CA TYR A 350 5.30 13.59 7.75
C TYR A 350 5.55 15.07 8.08
N GLN A 351 4.66 15.93 7.66
CA GLN A 351 4.62 17.30 8.19
C GLN A 351 3.39 17.46 9.05
N SER A 352 3.61 17.50 10.35
CA SER A 352 2.72 17.87 11.45
C SER A 352 1.28 17.35 11.41
N LYS A 353 0.67 17.19 12.59
CA LYS A 353 -0.71 16.75 12.85
C LYS A 353 -1.83 17.42 12.01
N TYR A 354 -1.52 18.49 11.29
CA TYR A 354 -2.52 19.33 10.64
C TYR A 354 -2.41 19.43 9.11
N GLN A 355 -1.36 18.87 8.50
CA GLN A 355 -1.08 19.11 7.07
C GLN A 355 -1.01 17.87 6.18
N GLY A 356 -1.25 16.70 6.70
CA GLY A 356 -1.22 15.45 5.92
C GLY A 356 0.18 15.00 5.51
N VAL A 357 0.25 13.88 4.84
CA VAL A 357 1.49 13.28 4.30
C VAL A 357 1.90 14.04 3.07
N LYS A 358 3.14 14.53 3.02
CA LYS A 358 3.74 15.05 1.79
C LYS A 358 4.64 13.98 1.18
N TYR A 359 4.45 13.75 -0.11
CA TYR A 359 5.36 12.95 -0.90
C TYR A 359 6.57 13.80 -1.27
N TYR A 360 7.77 13.31 -0.98
CA TYR A 360 8.99 13.82 -1.58
C TYR A 360 9.36 12.95 -2.75
N THR A 361 9.67 13.59 -3.85
CA THR A 361 10.36 12.93 -4.92
C THR A 361 11.79 13.44 -4.89
N GLN A 362 12.74 12.61 -4.48
CA GLN A 362 14.15 12.87 -4.66
C GLN A 362 14.54 12.43 -6.06
N PHE A 363 15.40 13.24 -6.70
CA PHE A 363 15.83 12.97 -8.06
C PHE A 363 17.19 12.28 -8.04
N MET A 364 17.22 11.08 -8.56
CA MET A 364 18.47 10.47 -8.97
C MET A 364 18.47 10.46 -10.50
N ARG A 365 19.48 11.05 -11.07
CA ARG A 365 19.68 10.99 -12.52
C ARG A 365 20.18 9.62 -12.89
N ASN A 366 19.47 8.91 -13.76
CA ASN A 366 20.04 7.72 -14.36
C ASN A 366 21.12 8.12 -15.37
N ALA A 367 22.30 7.59 -15.18
CA ALA A 367 23.51 8.06 -15.83
C ALA A 367 23.87 7.33 -17.11
N ALA A 368 22.94 6.71 -17.78
CA ALA A 368 23.24 6.22 -19.11
C ALA A 368 23.15 7.36 -20.15
N PRO A 369 24.11 7.65 -20.88
CA PRO A 369 25.55 7.42 -20.89
C PRO A 369 26.34 8.63 -20.39
N VAL A 370 26.07 9.16 -19.24
CA VAL A 370 26.67 10.39 -18.76
C VAL A 370 27.51 10.13 -17.53
N GLU A 371 28.76 10.56 -17.60
CA GLU A 371 29.82 10.33 -16.63
C GLU A 371 29.60 10.88 -15.21
N ASN A 372 28.43 11.41 -14.89
CA ASN A 372 28.15 11.98 -13.57
C ASN A 372 26.76 11.60 -13.05
N GLN A 373 26.75 10.74 -12.07
CA GLN A 373 25.58 10.57 -11.19
C GLN A 373 25.49 11.80 -10.28
N VAL A 374 24.37 12.51 -10.33
CA VAL A 374 24.10 13.60 -9.39
C VAL A 374 22.97 13.17 -8.48
N GLU A 375 23.30 12.96 -7.19
CA GLU A 375 22.32 12.81 -6.13
C GLU A 375 21.80 14.20 -5.72
N TYR A 376 20.49 14.36 -5.69
CA TYR A 376 19.84 15.57 -5.19
C TYR A 376 19.14 15.23 -3.87
N SER A 377 19.55 15.87 -2.79
CA SER A 377 18.96 15.76 -1.43
C SER A 377 17.89 16.82 -1.19
#